data_64b3256d33df7e9a0ce82f0c9d982210
#
_entry.id   64b3256d33df7e9a0ce82f0c9d982210
#
_cell.length_a   1.000
_cell.length_b   1.000
_cell.length_c   1.000
_cell.angle_alpha   90.00
_cell.angle_beta   90.00
_cell.angle_gamma   90.00
#
_symmetry.space_group_name_H-M   'P 1'
#
loop_
_entity.id
_entity.type
_entity.pdbx_description
1 polymer ?
#
loop_
_entity_poly.entity_id
_entity_poly.type
_entity_poly.pdbx_seq_one_letter_code
_entity_poly.pdbx_strand_id
1 'polypeptide(L)'
;YSNSDTSSIWDNIHPQIISVAKSRFNDGHYADAVEAAFKEINVRVKTIYRQRTSEEKDGVRLMQSAFSVQNPIIKIGDISTETGPDIQQGYMEMFAGAMIGIRNPKAHNNQTISKADAIRKLHFASMLMYKLDNELA
;
A
#
# COMPACT_ATOMS: atom_id res chain seq x y z
N TYR A 1 34.74 0.52 -7.16
CA TYR A 1 34.27 0.62 -6.66
C TYR A 1 33.34 1.08 -6.55
N SER A 2 33.37 1.09 -6.36
CA SER A 2 32.64 1.34 -6.00
C SER A 2 31.55 1.95 -5.93
N ASN A 3 31.12 2.55 -6.29
CA ASN A 3 30.05 3.24 -6.27
C ASN A 3 28.72 2.80 -6.30
N SER A 4 28.51 2.09 -6.94
CA SER A 4 27.27 1.39 -6.80
C SER A 4 26.75 1.40 -5.38
N ASP A 5 27.63 1.54 -4.48
CA ASP A 5 27.34 1.57 -3.06
C ASP A 5 26.59 2.81 -2.63
N THR A 6 26.48 3.80 -3.51
CA THR A 6 25.72 4.99 -3.20
C THR A 6 24.22 4.78 -3.33
N SER A 7 23.78 3.70 -4.02
CA SER A 7 22.39 3.38 -4.14
C SER A 7 21.81 2.93 -2.80
N SER A 8 20.64 3.44 -2.48
CA SER A 8 19.91 3.06 -1.29
C SER A 8 18.60 2.41 -1.69
N ILE A 9 18.07 1.49 -0.86
CA ILE A 9 16.75 0.94 -1.11
C ILE A 9 15.68 2.02 -1.12
N TRP A 10 15.93 3.14 -0.43
CA TRP A 10 14.96 4.22 -0.31
C TRP A 10 14.82 5.08 -1.55
N ASP A 11 15.76 4.97 -2.49
CA ASP A 11 15.74 5.80 -3.70
C ASP A 11 14.49 5.60 -4.54
N ASN A 12 13.88 4.43 -4.49
CA ASN A 12 12.68 4.10 -5.27
C ASN A 12 11.46 3.88 -4.40
N ILE A 13 11.50 4.29 -3.14
CA ILE A 13 10.40 4.12 -2.23
C ILE A 13 9.63 5.43 -2.12
N HIS A 14 8.31 5.36 -2.14
CA HIS A 14 7.42 6.51 -2.02
C HIS A 14 7.72 7.29 -0.72
N PRO A 15 7.78 8.63 -0.77
CA PRO A 15 8.10 9.45 0.41
C PRO A 15 7.22 9.19 1.63
N GLN A 16 5.93 8.91 1.45
CA GLN A 16 5.05 8.62 2.58
C GLN A 16 5.40 7.28 3.25
N ILE A 17 5.90 6.32 2.48
CA ILE A 17 6.38 5.05 3.03
C ILE A 17 7.70 5.28 3.77
N ILE A 18 8.61 6.05 3.19
CA ILE A 18 9.88 6.39 3.84
C ILE A 18 9.62 7.01 5.20
N SER A 19 8.68 7.96 5.28
CA SER A 19 8.43 8.72 6.50
C SER A 19 8.00 7.85 7.68
N VAL A 20 7.35 6.72 7.43
CA VAL A 20 6.85 5.85 8.50
C VAL A 20 7.70 4.59 8.70
N ALA A 21 8.49 4.19 7.69
CA ALA A 21 9.16 2.89 7.72
C ALA A 21 10.67 2.98 7.94
N LYS A 22 11.33 4.03 7.46
CA LYS A 22 12.79 4.07 7.38
C LYS A 22 13.47 3.95 8.74
N SER A 23 13.00 4.68 9.74
CA SER A 23 13.60 4.65 11.07
C SER A 23 13.50 3.25 11.69
N ARG A 24 12.34 2.64 11.60
CA ARG A 24 12.12 1.27 12.11
C ARG A 24 13.00 0.26 11.40
N PHE A 25 13.08 0.38 10.08
CA PHE A 25 13.92 -0.51 9.27
C PHE A 25 15.40 -0.37 9.63
N ASN A 26 15.88 0.85 9.75
CA ASN A 26 17.29 1.11 10.08
C ASN A 26 17.65 0.61 11.48
N ASP A 27 16.68 0.56 12.39
CA ASP A 27 16.88 0.03 13.73
C ASP A 27 16.72 -1.49 13.79
N GLY A 28 16.51 -2.15 12.65
CA GLY A 28 16.38 -3.60 12.58
C GLY A 28 14.99 -4.13 12.85
N HIS A 29 13.99 -3.24 13.01
CA HIS A 29 12.60 -3.62 13.24
C HIS A 29 11.87 -3.78 11.91
N TYR A 30 12.25 -4.83 11.16
CA TYR A 30 11.80 -5.01 9.78
C TYR A 30 10.30 -5.27 9.67
N ALA A 31 9.75 -6.11 10.54
CA ALA A 31 8.32 -6.39 10.52
C ALA A 31 7.51 -5.15 10.88
N ASP A 32 8.00 -4.37 11.85
CA ASP A 32 7.34 -3.12 12.24
C ASP A 32 7.38 -2.08 11.13
N ALA A 33 8.48 -2.02 10.39
CA ALA A 33 8.61 -1.11 9.25
C ALA A 33 7.56 -1.44 8.17
N VAL A 34 7.41 -2.73 7.86
CA VAL A 34 6.42 -3.19 6.87
C VAL A 34 4.99 -2.91 7.37
N GLU A 35 4.71 -3.21 8.63
CA GLU A 35 3.38 -2.91 9.19
C GLU A 35 3.06 -1.42 9.09
N ALA A 36 4.03 -0.56 9.45
CA ALA A 36 3.84 0.90 9.37
C ALA A 36 3.54 1.34 7.94
N ALA A 37 4.21 0.75 6.95
CA ALA A 37 4.01 1.08 5.54
C ALA A 37 2.58 0.77 5.10
N PHE A 38 2.08 -0.43 5.39
CA PHE A 38 0.74 -0.83 4.97
C PHE A 38 -0.35 -0.15 5.80
N LYS A 39 -0.06 0.19 7.04
CA LYS A 39 -0.94 1.00 7.86
C LYS A 39 -1.11 2.40 7.25
N GLU A 40 -0.03 2.96 6.72
CA GLU A 40 -0.08 4.27 6.07
C GLU A 40 -0.94 4.25 4.82
N ILE A 41 -0.88 3.18 4.02
CA ILE A 41 -1.75 2.99 2.88
C ILE A 41 -3.22 2.97 3.34
N ASN A 42 -3.51 2.21 4.37
CA ASN A 42 -4.86 2.11 4.91
C ASN A 42 -5.38 3.47 5.38
N VAL A 43 -4.56 4.24 6.08
CA VAL A 43 -4.91 5.58 6.56
C VAL A 43 -5.24 6.50 5.38
N ARG A 44 -4.43 6.48 4.34
CA ARG A 44 -4.64 7.33 3.17
C ARG A 44 -5.94 6.99 2.45
N VAL A 45 -6.18 5.70 2.19
CA VAL A 45 -7.42 5.26 1.54
C VAL A 45 -8.63 5.58 2.40
N LYS A 46 -8.52 5.36 3.70
CA LYS A 46 -9.59 5.66 4.67
C LYS A 46 -9.97 7.14 4.66
N THR A 47 -8.97 8.01 4.62
CA THR A 47 -9.17 9.45 4.58
C THR A 47 -9.92 9.87 3.31
N ILE A 48 -9.46 9.38 2.17
CA ILE A 48 -10.09 9.68 0.87
C ILE A 48 -11.55 9.19 0.87
N TYR A 49 -11.74 7.95 1.29
CA TYR A 49 -13.07 7.32 1.29
C TYR A 49 -14.06 8.10 2.16
N ARG A 50 -13.62 8.46 3.37
CA ARG A 50 -14.45 9.24 4.30
C ARG A 50 -14.80 10.61 3.73
N GLN A 51 -13.83 11.28 3.11
CA GLN A 51 -14.07 12.59 2.49
C GLN A 51 -15.10 12.54 1.38
N ARG A 52 -15.14 11.43 0.64
CA ARG A 52 -15.99 11.31 -0.56
C ARG A 52 -17.34 10.66 -0.27
N THR A 53 -17.46 9.85 0.76
CA THR A 53 -18.68 9.09 1.05
C THR A 53 -19.30 9.45 2.40
N SER A 54 -18.58 10.11 3.29
CA SER A 54 -18.96 10.36 4.67
C SER A 54 -19.12 9.08 5.50
N GLU A 55 -18.63 7.93 4.97
CA GLU A 55 -18.66 6.64 5.67
C GLU A 55 -17.29 6.28 6.17
N GLU A 56 -17.25 5.53 7.26
CA GLU A 56 -16.00 4.99 7.79
C GLU A 56 -15.95 3.49 7.59
N LYS A 57 -14.88 3.04 6.94
CA LYS A 57 -14.56 1.63 6.77
C LYS A 57 -13.08 1.46 7.02
N ASP A 58 -12.66 0.23 7.22
CA ASP A 58 -11.26 -0.07 7.53
C ASP A 58 -10.84 -1.38 6.89
N GLY A 59 -9.54 -1.50 6.62
CA GLY A 59 -8.92 -2.75 6.18
C GLY A 59 -9.48 -3.29 4.88
N VAL A 60 -9.73 -4.59 4.86
CA VAL A 60 -10.19 -5.30 3.66
C VAL A 60 -11.49 -4.72 3.12
N ARG A 61 -12.44 -4.46 4.00
CA ARG A 61 -13.76 -3.92 3.60
C ARG A 61 -13.63 -2.54 3.00
N LEU A 62 -12.74 -1.72 3.56
CA LEU A 62 -12.43 -0.40 2.99
C LEU A 62 -11.91 -0.54 1.58
N MET A 63 -10.94 -1.42 1.36
CA MET A 63 -10.33 -1.60 0.03
C MET A 63 -11.35 -2.10 -0.99
N GLN A 64 -12.19 -3.05 -0.60
CA GLN A 64 -13.23 -3.60 -1.48
C GLN A 64 -14.24 -2.53 -1.88
N SER A 65 -14.56 -1.61 -0.98
CA SER A 65 -15.53 -0.54 -1.27
C SER A 65 -14.90 0.62 -2.03
N ALA A 66 -13.71 1.04 -1.62
CA ALA A 66 -13.03 2.19 -2.23
C ALA A 66 -12.69 1.94 -3.70
N PHE A 67 -12.30 0.71 -4.03
CA PHE A 67 -11.85 0.34 -5.38
C PHE A 67 -12.87 -0.53 -6.13
N SER A 68 -14.12 -0.60 -5.69
CA SER A 68 -15.15 -1.43 -6.33
C SER A 68 -15.30 -1.08 -7.81
N VAL A 69 -15.37 -2.12 -8.66
CA VAL A 69 -15.55 -1.91 -10.10
C VAL A 69 -16.92 -1.32 -10.40
N GLN A 70 -17.93 -1.72 -9.63
CA GLN A 70 -19.30 -1.25 -9.85
C GLN A 70 -19.48 0.22 -9.50
N ASN A 71 -18.76 0.69 -8.48
CA ASN A 71 -18.85 2.08 -8.02
C ASN A 71 -17.51 2.51 -7.42
N PRO A 72 -16.50 2.73 -8.26
CA PRO A 72 -15.17 3.08 -7.75
C PRO A 72 -15.19 4.49 -7.13
N ILE A 73 -14.85 4.55 -5.87
CA ILE A 73 -14.64 5.83 -5.17
C ILE A 73 -13.25 6.36 -5.51
N ILE A 74 -12.29 5.44 -5.64
CA ILE A 74 -10.92 5.75 -6.11
C ILE A 74 -10.73 5.01 -7.44
N LYS A 75 -10.51 5.76 -8.52
CA LYS A 75 -10.44 5.19 -9.87
C LYS A 75 -8.98 4.97 -10.25
N ILE A 76 -8.60 3.70 -10.42
CA ILE A 76 -7.28 3.33 -10.92
C ILE A 76 -7.35 2.95 -12.39
N GLY A 77 -8.37 2.19 -12.78
CA GLY A 77 -8.65 1.83 -14.16
C GLY A 77 -9.86 2.59 -14.69
N ASP A 78 -9.81 2.98 -15.96
CA ASP A 78 -10.95 3.64 -16.60
C ASP A 78 -11.99 2.57 -16.99
N ILE A 79 -13.05 2.46 -16.18
CA ILE A 79 -14.07 1.42 -16.36
C ILE A 79 -14.91 1.59 -17.63
N SER A 80 -14.77 2.72 -18.33
CA SER A 80 -15.45 2.92 -19.61
C SER A 80 -14.69 2.29 -20.78
N THR A 81 -13.48 1.80 -20.57
CA THR A 81 -12.66 1.13 -21.58
C THR A 81 -12.75 -0.39 -21.43
N GLU A 82 -12.27 -1.09 -22.46
CA GLU A 82 -12.32 -2.56 -22.47
C GLU A 82 -11.49 -3.17 -21.33
N THR A 83 -10.27 -2.66 -21.09
CA THR A 83 -9.36 -3.21 -20.09
C THR A 83 -9.46 -2.54 -18.73
N GLY A 84 -10.09 -1.39 -18.66
CA GLY A 84 -10.19 -0.61 -17.44
C GLY A 84 -10.82 -1.35 -16.27
N PRO A 85 -11.93 -2.08 -16.46
CA PRO A 85 -12.52 -2.86 -15.36
C PRO A 85 -11.56 -3.91 -14.78
N ASP A 86 -10.77 -4.56 -15.62
CA ASP A 86 -9.78 -5.55 -15.15
C ASP A 86 -8.67 -4.87 -14.33
N ILE A 87 -8.22 -3.70 -14.78
CA ILE A 87 -7.22 -2.92 -14.04
C ILE A 87 -7.78 -2.52 -12.68
N GLN A 88 -9.01 -1.99 -12.65
CA GLN A 88 -9.66 -1.58 -11.41
C GLN A 88 -9.81 -2.77 -10.46
N GLN A 89 -10.32 -3.89 -10.96
CA GLN A 89 -10.50 -5.11 -10.17
C GLN A 89 -9.17 -5.63 -9.64
N GLY A 90 -8.14 -5.67 -10.50
CA GLY A 90 -6.82 -6.15 -10.11
C GLY A 90 -6.21 -5.33 -8.98
N TYR A 91 -6.29 -4.02 -9.07
CA TYR A 91 -5.77 -3.17 -8.00
C TYR A 91 -6.61 -3.27 -6.73
N MET A 92 -7.94 -3.38 -6.86
CA MET A 92 -8.78 -3.64 -5.69
C MET A 92 -8.30 -4.89 -4.95
N GLU A 93 -8.02 -5.96 -5.69
CA GLU A 93 -7.56 -7.22 -5.11
C GLU A 93 -6.17 -7.09 -4.50
N MET A 94 -5.27 -6.32 -5.10
CA MET A 94 -3.93 -6.06 -4.54
C MET A 94 -4.02 -5.28 -3.23
N PHE A 95 -4.83 -4.23 -3.18
CA PHE A 95 -5.02 -3.46 -1.96
C PHE A 95 -5.67 -4.31 -0.86
N ALA A 96 -6.72 -5.06 -1.20
CA ALA A 96 -7.40 -5.92 -0.24
C ALA A 96 -6.48 -7.06 0.23
N GLY A 97 -5.76 -7.68 -0.71
CA GLY A 97 -4.81 -8.76 -0.39
C GLY A 97 -3.68 -8.30 0.50
N ALA A 98 -3.21 -7.07 0.31
CA ALA A 98 -2.19 -6.49 1.18
C ALA A 98 -2.67 -6.39 2.64
N MET A 99 -3.92 -6.03 2.84
CA MET A 99 -4.50 -5.96 4.19
C MET A 99 -4.62 -7.36 4.80
N ILE A 100 -5.07 -8.34 4.02
CA ILE A 100 -5.24 -9.71 4.49
C ILE A 100 -3.90 -10.38 4.76
N GLY A 101 -2.99 -10.31 3.81
CA GLY A 101 -1.79 -11.16 3.80
C GLY A 101 -0.56 -10.53 4.42
N ILE A 102 -0.51 -9.20 4.52
CA ILE A 102 0.69 -8.51 4.99
C ILE A 102 0.41 -7.73 6.26
N ARG A 103 -0.60 -6.86 6.27
CA ARG A 103 -0.89 -6.03 7.44
C ARG A 103 -1.48 -6.83 8.60
N ASN A 104 -2.53 -7.61 8.34
CA ASN A 104 -3.27 -8.28 9.41
C ASN A 104 -2.46 -9.32 10.19
N PRO A 105 -1.64 -10.17 9.54
CA PRO A 105 -0.82 -11.13 10.29
C PRO A 105 0.08 -10.47 11.32
N LYS A 106 0.70 -9.34 10.98
CA LYS A 106 1.56 -8.61 11.92
C LYS A 106 0.75 -8.02 13.06
N ALA A 107 -0.47 -7.51 12.77
CA ALA A 107 -1.33 -6.92 13.79
C ALA A 107 -1.78 -7.92 14.83
N HIS A 108 -1.90 -9.21 14.47
CA HIS A 108 -2.40 -10.27 15.36
C HIS A 108 -1.30 -11.12 15.97
N ASN A 109 -0.10 -11.12 15.40
CA ASN A 109 1.00 -11.98 15.84
C ASN A 109 2.30 -11.18 15.85
N ASN A 110 3.17 -11.49 16.81
CA ASN A 110 4.53 -10.98 16.79
C ASN A 110 5.33 -11.76 15.75
N GLN A 111 5.44 -11.17 14.56
CA GLN A 111 6.15 -11.79 13.45
C GLN A 111 7.56 -11.22 13.32
N THR A 112 8.48 -12.08 12.90
CA THR A 112 9.80 -11.66 12.47
C THR A 112 9.93 -12.00 11.00
N ILE A 113 10.54 -11.09 10.24
CA ILE A 113 10.80 -11.32 8.82
C ILE A 113 12.24 -10.93 8.53
N SER A 114 12.79 -11.46 7.43
CA SER A 114 14.12 -11.12 7.01
C SER A 114 14.16 -9.69 6.47
N LYS A 115 15.36 -9.11 6.48
CA LYS A 115 15.58 -7.80 5.84
C LYS A 115 15.19 -7.84 4.37
N ALA A 116 15.56 -8.91 3.66
CA ALA A 116 15.26 -9.05 2.24
C ALA A 116 13.75 -9.09 1.99
N ASP A 117 12.99 -9.82 2.82
CA ASP A 117 11.55 -9.89 2.67
C ASP A 117 10.90 -8.53 2.95
N ALA A 118 11.40 -7.82 3.96
CA ALA A 118 10.93 -6.48 4.27
C ALA A 118 11.13 -5.53 3.08
N ILE A 119 12.29 -5.59 2.44
CA ILE A 119 12.58 -4.75 1.27
C ILE A 119 11.57 -5.01 0.16
N ARG A 120 11.29 -6.29 -0.13
CA ARG A 120 10.30 -6.65 -1.16
C ARG A 120 8.91 -6.09 -0.83
N LYS A 121 8.49 -6.21 0.42
CA LYS A 121 7.19 -5.71 0.86
C LYS A 121 7.11 -4.19 0.85
N LEU A 122 8.21 -3.50 1.19
CA LEU A 122 8.25 -2.04 1.10
C LEU A 122 8.15 -1.56 -0.34
N HIS A 123 8.74 -2.27 -1.28
CA HIS A 123 8.57 -1.96 -2.71
C HIS A 123 7.13 -2.14 -3.16
N PHE A 124 6.45 -3.18 -2.68
CA PHE A 124 5.04 -3.38 -2.98
C PHE A 124 4.18 -2.25 -2.40
N ALA A 125 4.43 -1.88 -1.15
CA ALA A 125 3.73 -0.76 -0.52
C ALA A 125 3.95 0.53 -1.31
N SER A 126 5.18 0.77 -1.73
CA SER A 126 5.53 1.94 -2.53
C SER A 126 4.75 1.97 -3.85
N MET A 127 4.67 0.83 -4.54
CA MET A 127 3.91 0.73 -5.78
C MET A 127 2.44 1.10 -5.58
N LEU A 128 1.83 0.58 -4.53
CA LEU A 128 0.43 0.88 -4.23
C LEU A 128 0.25 2.37 -3.88
N MET A 129 1.18 2.95 -3.13
CA MET A 129 1.10 4.35 -2.77
C MET A 129 1.21 5.26 -4.01
N TYR A 130 2.10 4.93 -4.95
CA TYR A 130 2.21 5.65 -6.21
C TYR A 130 0.94 5.52 -7.06
N LYS A 131 0.26 4.37 -6.98
CA LYS A 131 -1.02 4.23 -7.69
C LYS A 131 -2.07 5.20 -7.16
N LEU A 132 -2.07 5.45 -5.87
CA LEU A 132 -2.97 6.45 -5.29
C LEU A 132 -2.64 7.86 -5.81
N ASP A 133 -1.35 8.17 -5.96
CA ASP A 133 -0.93 9.46 -6.53
C ASP A 133 -1.46 9.64 -7.97
N ASN A 134 -1.60 8.55 -8.70
CA ASN A 134 -2.00 8.56 -10.10
C ASN A 134 -3.48 8.25 -10.30
N GLU A 135 -4.28 8.49 -9.30
CA GLU A 135 -5.72 8.29 -9.38
C GLU A 135 -6.31 9.05 -10.56
N LEU A 136 -7.23 8.40 -11.29
CA LEU A 136 -7.89 9.01 -12.45
C LEU A 136 -8.97 10.02 -12.00
N ALA A 137 -9.15 11.04 -12.80
CA ALA A 137 -10.13 12.08 -12.52
C ALA A 137 -11.58 11.57 -12.58
#